data_5dcac8cdb3ec6416557303c1faf04f4f
#
_entry.id   5dcac8cdb3ec6416557303c1faf04f4f
#
_cell.length_a   1.000
_cell.length_b   1.000
_cell.length_c   1.000
_cell.angle_alpha   90.00
_cell.angle_beta   90.00
_cell.angle_gamma   90.00
#
_symmetry.space_group_name_H-M   'P 1'
#
loop_
_entity.id
_entity.type
_entity.pdbx_description
1 polymer ?
#
loop_
_entity_poly.entity_id
_entity_poly.type
_entity_poly.pdbx_seq_one_letter_code
_entity_poly.pdbx_strand_id
1 'polypeptide(L)'
;MQPLNTSPVNFEVPQHACDCHTHIYADPRRFPMSPERVYTPEVVEPWEMSELHQELGMERVVIVHPNTHGLDNSVTLYGMKARGVNARGIALIDDRTSDREIEALTEAGMRGARINLRLRYAEEHDAKRGREQFQVLAARLGKHNWHIQIFTTLPVIVGLKDLVEDSPVPVVFDHFGGLQASLGLEQPGFEDLLDLVASGKAYVKLSAAYRCSTQAPDYADIAPFARALIAANANRILWGTDWPHPTGVTPPGRKATEVTPMHRIDDGRLLNQLPFWEPDAGVRRKILVDNAALLYGF
;
A
#
# COMPACT_ATOMS: atom_id res chain seq x y z
N MET A 1 -16.38 -1.48 -21.10
CA MET A 1 -15.04 -0.98 -20.77
C MET A 1 -15.17 0.51 -20.54
N GLN A 2 -14.98 1.02 -19.34
CA GLN A 2 -14.83 2.47 -19.15
C GLN A 2 -13.40 2.80 -19.58
N PRO A 3 -13.17 3.87 -20.36
CA PRO A 3 -11.82 4.26 -20.71
C PRO A 3 -11.04 4.57 -19.45
N LEU A 4 -9.78 4.13 -19.40
CA LEU A 4 -8.83 4.57 -18.38
C LEU A 4 -8.79 6.11 -18.46
N ASN A 5 -9.21 6.76 -17.39
CA ASN A 5 -9.20 8.22 -17.31
C ASN A 5 -7.85 8.69 -16.76
N THR A 6 -6.77 8.36 -17.49
CA THR A 6 -5.40 8.56 -17.06
C THR A 6 -4.77 9.68 -17.89
N SER A 7 -4.34 10.75 -17.22
CA SER A 7 -3.57 11.82 -17.86
C SER A 7 -2.20 11.30 -18.32
N PRO A 8 -1.69 11.77 -19.47
CA PRO A 8 -0.35 11.41 -19.90
C PRO A 8 0.71 11.77 -18.85
N VAL A 9 1.67 10.87 -18.64
CA VAL A 9 2.82 11.13 -17.76
C VAL A 9 3.72 12.19 -18.44
N ASN A 10 4.12 13.20 -17.69
CA ASN A 10 4.82 14.39 -18.21
C ASN A 10 6.32 14.44 -17.88
N PHE A 11 6.88 13.35 -17.38
CA PHE A 11 8.31 13.19 -17.11
C PHE A 11 8.77 11.79 -17.51
N GLU A 12 10.08 11.60 -17.64
CA GLU A 12 10.66 10.29 -17.94
C GLU A 12 10.56 9.37 -16.72
N VAL A 13 9.71 8.34 -16.81
CA VAL A 13 9.62 7.28 -15.80
C VAL A 13 10.81 6.34 -15.98
N PRO A 14 11.62 6.12 -14.95
CA PRO A 14 12.80 5.28 -15.08
C PRO A 14 12.43 3.82 -15.36
N GLN A 15 13.25 3.15 -16.16
CA GLN A 15 13.11 1.71 -16.42
C GLN A 15 13.07 0.93 -15.10
N HIS A 16 12.25 -0.12 -15.04
CA HIS A 16 11.98 -0.94 -13.87
C HIS A 16 11.21 -0.22 -12.74
N ALA A 17 10.54 0.89 -13.05
CA ALA A 17 9.65 1.55 -12.09
C ALA A 17 8.58 0.59 -11.57
N CYS A 18 8.31 0.69 -10.27
CA CYS A 18 7.42 -0.20 -9.54
C CYS A 18 6.24 0.57 -8.95
N ASP A 19 5.02 0.13 -9.26
CA ASP A 19 3.85 0.46 -8.47
C ASP A 19 3.81 -0.43 -7.22
N CYS A 20 4.09 0.14 -6.06
CA CYS A 20 4.24 -0.61 -4.81
C CYS A 20 2.92 -0.86 -4.07
N HIS A 21 1.76 -0.48 -4.64
CA HIS A 21 0.47 -0.69 -3.99
C HIS A 21 -0.69 -0.79 -4.98
N THR A 22 -1.11 -2.01 -5.27
CA THR A 22 -2.29 -2.31 -6.07
C THR A 22 -3.10 -3.43 -5.44
N HIS A 23 -4.35 -3.61 -5.89
CA HIS A 23 -5.22 -4.72 -5.50
C HIS A 23 -5.86 -5.38 -6.72
N ILE A 24 -6.19 -6.67 -6.61
CA ILE A 24 -7.01 -7.41 -7.57
C ILE A 24 -8.30 -7.86 -6.88
N TYR A 25 -9.42 -7.67 -7.56
CA TYR A 25 -10.77 -8.08 -7.15
C TYR A 25 -11.43 -8.86 -8.29
N ALA A 26 -10.86 -10.03 -8.62
CA ALA A 26 -11.30 -10.84 -9.74
C ALA A 26 -12.68 -11.51 -9.50
N ASP A 27 -13.20 -12.21 -10.51
CA ASP A 27 -14.52 -12.83 -10.50
C ASP A 27 -14.79 -13.59 -9.19
N PRO A 28 -15.79 -13.19 -8.39
CA PRO A 28 -16.09 -13.81 -7.08
C PRO A 28 -16.57 -15.25 -7.16
N ARG A 29 -16.93 -15.76 -8.35
CA ARG A 29 -17.21 -17.19 -8.55
C ARG A 29 -15.94 -18.03 -8.54
N ARG A 30 -14.80 -17.44 -8.90
CA ARG A 30 -13.47 -18.06 -8.87
C ARG A 30 -12.72 -17.77 -7.59
N PHE A 31 -12.90 -16.56 -7.07
CA PHE A 31 -12.24 -16.04 -5.86
C PHE A 31 -13.30 -15.50 -4.90
N PRO A 32 -13.93 -16.38 -4.09
CA PRO A 32 -14.97 -15.96 -3.16
C PRO A 32 -14.48 -14.93 -2.16
N MET A 33 -15.30 -13.92 -1.93
CA MET A 33 -15.02 -12.94 -0.88
C MET A 33 -15.44 -13.47 0.50
N SER A 34 -14.72 -13.08 1.53
CA SER A 34 -15.04 -13.43 2.91
C SER A 34 -16.46 -12.98 3.30
N PRO A 35 -17.21 -13.80 4.03
CA PRO A 35 -18.50 -13.39 4.58
C PRO A 35 -18.36 -12.26 5.61
N GLU A 36 -17.19 -12.10 6.23
CA GLU A 36 -16.87 -11.06 7.22
C GLU A 36 -16.38 -9.74 6.59
N ARG A 37 -16.37 -9.66 5.25
CA ARG A 37 -15.92 -8.43 4.58
C ARG A 37 -16.76 -7.22 4.98
N VAL A 38 -16.09 -6.08 5.10
CA VAL A 38 -16.74 -4.81 5.47
C VAL A 38 -17.24 -4.00 4.26
N TYR A 39 -16.94 -4.43 3.04
CA TYR A 39 -17.46 -3.89 1.79
C TYR A 39 -17.29 -4.90 0.64
N THR A 40 -18.01 -4.70 -0.45
CA THR A 40 -17.85 -5.48 -1.68
C THR A 40 -17.40 -4.53 -2.79
N PRO A 41 -16.15 -4.64 -3.30
CA PRO A 41 -15.65 -3.81 -4.39
C PRO A 41 -16.22 -4.23 -5.75
N GLU A 42 -16.08 -3.37 -6.76
CA GLU A 42 -16.25 -3.74 -8.16
C GLU A 42 -15.21 -4.79 -8.57
N VAL A 43 -15.54 -5.62 -9.55
CA VAL A 43 -14.61 -6.61 -10.11
C VAL A 43 -13.62 -5.90 -11.01
N VAL A 44 -12.33 -6.20 -10.82
CA VAL A 44 -11.24 -5.74 -11.68
C VAL A 44 -10.25 -6.88 -11.88
N GLU A 45 -9.84 -7.06 -13.13
CA GLU A 45 -8.99 -8.16 -13.56
C GLU A 45 -7.52 -7.70 -13.74
N PRO A 46 -6.54 -8.61 -13.67
CA PRO A 46 -5.12 -8.25 -13.80
C PRO A 46 -4.73 -7.58 -15.12
N TRP A 47 -5.48 -7.81 -16.19
CA TRP A 47 -5.22 -7.19 -17.48
C TRP A 47 -5.53 -5.68 -17.47
N GLU A 48 -6.57 -5.24 -16.73
CA GLU A 48 -6.91 -3.82 -16.56
C GLU A 48 -5.78 -3.07 -15.83
N MET A 49 -5.21 -3.69 -14.79
CA MET A 49 -4.01 -3.16 -14.11
C MET A 49 -2.81 -3.07 -15.08
N SER A 50 -2.66 -4.05 -15.96
CA SER A 50 -1.55 -4.05 -16.93
C SER A 50 -1.69 -2.95 -17.98
N GLU A 51 -2.91 -2.65 -18.44
CA GLU A 51 -3.18 -1.51 -19.33
C GLU A 51 -2.80 -0.19 -18.65
N LEU A 52 -3.23 0.04 -17.40
CA LEU A 52 -2.84 1.23 -16.64
C LEU A 52 -1.31 1.34 -16.53
N HIS A 53 -0.64 0.26 -16.15
CA HIS A 53 0.82 0.28 -15.97
C HIS A 53 1.57 0.57 -17.29
N GLN A 54 1.05 0.15 -18.44
CA GLN A 54 1.61 0.52 -19.74
C GLN A 54 1.53 2.04 -19.99
N GLU A 55 0.39 2.67 -19.66
CA GLU A 55 0.22 4.12 -19.78
C GLU A 55 1.10 4.90 -18.80
N LEU A 56 1.33 4.37 -17.59
CA LEU A 56 2.17 4.99 -16.58
C LEU A 56 3.67 4.71 -16.74
N GLY A 57 4.06 3.77 -17.59
CA GLY A 57 5.45 3.31 -17.70
C GLY A 57 5.92 2.45 -16.52
N MET A 58 5.01 1.79 -15.80
CA MET A 58 5.32 0.91 -14.66
C MET A 58 5.59 -0.53 -15.13
N GLU A 59 6.83 -0.99 -14.96
CA GLU A 59 7.21 -2.37 -15.34
C GLU A 59 6.95 -3.37 -14.21
N ARG A 60 7.16 -2.98 -12.95
CA ARG A 60 7.03 -3.82 -11.76
C ARG A 60 5.80 -3.45 -10.95
N VAL A 61 5.30 -4.42 -10.18
CA VAL A 61 4.13 -4.21 -9.33
C VAL A 61 4.23 -4.99 -8.02
N VAL A 62 3.69 -4.41 -6.95
CA VAL A 62 3.41 -5.11 -5.70
C VAL A 62 1.90 -5.16 -5.50
N ILE A 63 1.35 -6.38 -5.54
CA ILE A 63 -0.08 -6.63 -5.35
C ILE A 63 -0.32 -6.90 -3.87
N VAL A 64 -1.06 -6.01 -3.23
CA VAL A 64 -1.38 -6.09 -1.81
C VAL A 64 -2.68 -6.86 -1.64
N HIS A 65 -2.68 -7.88 -0.79
CA HIS A 65 -3.87 -8.69 -0.57
C HIS A 65 -5.02 -7.85 -0.01
N PRO A 66 -6.21 -7.87 -0.65
CA PRO A 66 -7.37 -7.12 -0.18
C PRO A 66 -8.07 -7.86 0.96
N ASN A 67 -8.41 -7.17 2.03
CA ASN A 67 -9.07 -7.77 3.19
C ASN A 67 -10.44 -8.40 2.89
N THR A 68 -11.04 -8.05 1.78
CA THR A 68 -12.33 -8.60 1.33
C THR A 68 -12.31 -10.10 1.08
N HIS A 69 -11.13 -10.71 0.91
CA HIS A 69 -10.96 -12.15 0.70
C HIS A 69 -10.49 -12.89 1.98
N GLY A 70 -10.38 -12.17 3.13
CA GLY A 70 -9.88 -12.78 4.36
C GLY A 70 -8.48 -13.35 4.18
N LEU A 71 -8.24 -14.55 4.70
CA LEU A 71 -6.93 -15.22 4.62
C LEU A 71 -6.67 -15.98 3.31
N ASP A 72 -7.64 -16.00 2.38
CA ASP A 72 -7.47 -16.65 1.08
C ASP A 72 -6.69 -15.75 0.11
N ASN A 73 -5.38 -15.93 0.05
CA ASN A 73 -4.47 -15.17 -0.79
C ASN A 73 -4.54 -15.51 -2.30
N SER A 74 -5.44 -16.38 -2.71
CA SER A 74 -5.52 -16.91 -4.10
C SER A 74 -5.73 -15.83 -5.17
N VAL A 75 -6.52 -14.78 -4.87
CA VAL A 75 -6.76 -13.67 -5.81
C VAL A 75 -5.48 -12.85 -6.04
N THR A 76 -4.67 -12.66 -5.00
CA THR A 76 -3.37 -11.97 -5.11
C THR A 76 -2.38 -12.80 -5.91
N LEU A 77 -2.29 -14.10 -5.63
CA LEU A 77 -1.47 -15.04 -6.41
C LEU A 77 -1.88 -15.09 -7.88
N TYR A 78 -3.18 -15.01 -8.17
CA TYR A 78 -3.69 -14.93 -9.54
C TYR A 78 -3.19 -13.66 -10.25
N GLY A 79 -3.27 -12.50 -9.62
CA GLY A 79 -2.73 -11.25 -10.15
C GLY A 79 -1.21 -11.31 -10.38
N MET A 80 -0.48 -11.85 -9.42
CA MET A 80 0.98 -12.03 -9.53
C MET A 80 1.35 -12.95 -10.69
N LYS A 81 0.64 -14.08 -10.85
CA LYS A 81 0.87 -15.00 -11.96
C LYS A 81 0.65 -14.34 -13.32
N ALA A 82 -0.35 -13.48 -13.44
CA ALA A 82 -0.63 -12.75 -14.68
C ALA A 82 0.51 -11.77 -15.06
N ARG A 83 1.20 -11.19 -14.09
CA ARG A 83 2.34 -10.25 -14.28
C ARG A 83 3.69 -10.96 -14.35
N GLY A 84 3.77 -12.20 -13.91
CA GLY A 84 4.99 -13.02 -13.96
C GLY A 84 6.11 -12.48 -13.05
N VAL A 85 7.34 -12.52 -13.54
CA VAL A 85 8.56 -12.17 -12.76
C VAL A 85 8.58 -10.73 -12.24
N ASN A 86 7.81 -9.84 -12.86
CA ASN A 86 7.69 -8.43 -12.50
C ASN A 86 6.66 -8.15 -11.39
N ALA A 87 6.14 -9.17 -10.75
CA ALA A 87 5.21 -9.03 -9.64
C ALA A 87 5.77 -9.58 -8.33
N ARG A 88 5.40 -8.90 -7.24
CA ARG A 88 5.51 -9.39 -5.85
C ARG A 88 4.18 -9.20 -5.15
N GLY A 89 3.99 -9.92 -4.04
CA GLY A 89 2.75 -9.84 -3.28
C GLY A 89 2.97 -9.54 -1.80
N ILE A 90 1.93 -8.98 -1.19
CA ILE A 90 1.80 -8.84 0.26
C ILE A 90 0.61 -9.68 0.69
N ALA A 91 0.85 -10.65 1.57
CA ALA A 91 -0.16 -11.59 2.03
C ALA A 91 -0.96 -11.06 3.23
N LEU A 92 -2.14 -11.62 3.45
CA LEU A 92 -2.79 -11.60 4.75
C LEU A 92 -2.59 -12.98 5.40
N ILE A 93 -1.98 -13.00 6.57
CA ILE A 93 -1.74 -14.21 7.37
C ILE A 93 -2.08 -13.93 8.83
N ASP A 94 -2.31 -14.98 9.61
CA ASP A 94 -2.54 -14.93 11.05
C ASP A 94 -1.67 -15.95 11.81
N ASP A 95 -1.94 -16.12 13.09
CA ASP A 95 -1.26 -17.07 13.97
C ASP A 95 -1.51 -18.54 13.60
N ARG A 96 -2.58 -18.84 12.87
CA ARG A 96 -2.95 -20.19 12.42
C ARG A 96 -2.31 -20.57 11.09
N THR A 97 -1.82 -19.60 10.31
CA THR A 97 -1.10 -19.86 9.06
C THR A 97 0.16 -20.64 9.35
N SER A 98 0.32 -21.84 8.82
CA SER A 98 1.48 -22.68 9.07
C SER A 98 2.75 -22.14 8.41
N ASP A 99 3.92 -22.52 8.92
CA ASP A 99 5.21 -22.15 8.31
C ASP A 99 5.33 -22.69 6.87
N ARG A 100 4.77 -23.87 6.60
CA ARG A 100 4.75 -24.45 5.26
C ARG A 100 3.90 -23.59 4.28
N GLU A 101 2.80 -23.00 4.74
CA GLU A 101 2.02 -22.07 3.92
C GLU A 101 2.80 -20.79 3.65
N ILE A 102 3.51 -20.24 4.66
CA ILE A 102 4.37 -19.06 4.47
C ILE A 102 5.51 -19.37 3.48
N GLU A 103 6.11 -20.55 3.55
CA GLU A 103 7.14 -21.01 2.60
C GLU A 103 6.58 -21.07 1.18
N ALA A 104 5.41 -21.69 0.98
CA ALA A 104 4.76 -21.77 -0.32
C ALA A 104 4.40 -20.37 -0.88
N LEU A 105 3.92 -19.46 -0.03
CA LEU A 105 3.68 -18.07 -0.39
C LEU A 105 4.98 -17.33 -0.76
N THR A 106 6.07 -17.61 -0.06
CA THR A 106 7.40 -17.03 -0.35
C THR A 106 7.93 -17.50 -1.71
N GLU A 107 7.82 -18.79 -2.01
CA GLU A 107 8.18 -19.38 -3.31
C GLU A 107 7.35 -18.77 -4.45
N ALA A 108 6.06 -18.50 -4.20
CA ALA A 108 5.17 -17.85 -5.14
C ALA A 108 5.46 -16.34 -5.34
N GLY A 109 6.40 -15.75 -4.56
CA GLY A 109 6.81 -14.34 -4.70
C GLY A 109 6.19 -13.38 -3.70
N MET A 110 5.51 -13.85 -2.65
CA MET A 110 5.11 -12.98 -1.53
C MET A 110 6.36 -12.50 -0.76
N ARG A 111 6.33 -11.23 -0.31
CA ARG A 111 7.48 -10.58 0.34
C ARG A 111 7.11 -9.85 1.62
N GLY A 112 5.88 -9.95 2.07
CA GLY A 112 5.44 -9.30 3.31
C GLY A 112 4.06 -9.75 3.74
N ALA A 113 3.72 -9.39 4.98
CA ALA A 113 2.37 -9.59 5.52
C ALA A 113 1.75 -8.26 5.91
N ARG A 114 0.43 -8.14 5.72
CA ARG A 114 -0.33 -6.94 5.97
C ARG A 114 -1.01 -6.96 7.33
N ILE A 115 -0.91 -5.84 8.07
CA ILE A 115 -1.77 -5.47 9.18
C ILE A 115 -2.68 -4.33 8.72
N ASN A 116 -4.00 -4.50 8.85
CA ASN A 116 -4.94 -3.44 8.52
C ASN A 116 -5.70 -3.02 9.78
N LEU A 117 -5.41 -1.81 10.24
CA LEU A 117 -6.01 -1.19 11.43
C LEU A 117 -7.03 -0.09 11.06
N ARG A 118 -7.51 -0.05 9.82
CA ARG A 118 -8.53 0.90 9.33
C ARG A 118 -9.72 0.21 8.66
N LEU A 119 -10.17 -0.92 9.21
CA LEU A 119 -11.27 -1.71 8.64
C LEU A 119 -12.67 -1.16 8.91
N ARG A 120 -12.84 -0.27 9.92
CA ARG A 120 -14.14 0.30 10.29
C ARG A 120 -13.98 1.77 10.69
N TYR A 121 -15.02 2.58 10.48
CA TYR A 121 -15.02 3.96 10.95
C TYR A 121 -14.93 4.01 12.48
N ALA A 122 -14.07 4.84 13.02
CA ALA A 122 -13.99 5.33 14.40
C ALA A 122 -13.56 4.38 15.53
N GLU A 123 -13.65 3.06 15.43
CA GLU A 123 -13.34 2.16 16.56
C GLU A 123 -11.95 1.49 16.49
N GLU A 124 -11.15 1.79 15.43
CA GLU A 124 -10.06 0.90 15.04
C GLU A 124 -8.68 1.52 15.06
N HIS A 125 -8.53 2.58 15.81
CA HIS A 125 -7.21 3.11 16.13
C HIS A 125 -6.66 2.42 17.39
N ASP A 126 -6.87 1.10 17.49
CA ASP A 126 -6.43 0.36 18.66
C ASP A 126 -4.96 0.00 18.51
N ALA A 127 -4.10 0.83 19.07
CA ALA A 127 -2.67 0.56 19.16
C ALA A 127 -2.41 -0.80 19.85
N LYS A 128 -3.22 -1.20 20.82
CA LYS A 128 -3.09 -2.49 21.51
C LYS A 128 -3.23 -3.67 20.54
N ARG A 129 -4.29 -3.68 19.72
CA ARG A 129 -4.51 -4.71 18.71
C ARG A 129 -3.37 -4.72 17.66
N GLY A 130 -2.93 -3.51 17.26
CA GLY A 130 -1.79 -3.36 16.38
C GLY A 130 -0.51 -3.97 16.95
N ARG A 131 -0.24 -3.74 18.22
CA ARG A 131 0.92 -4.31 18.93
C ARG A 131 0.87 -5.84 18.97
N GLU A 132 -0.28 -6.42 19.32
CA GLU A 132 -0.47 -7.87 19.36
C GLU A 132 -0.22 -8.50 17.99
N GLN A 133 -0.82 -7.96 16.92
CA GLN A 133 -0.63 -8.45 15.56
C GLN A 133 0.82 -8.28 15.08
N PHE A 134 1.43 -7.13 15.39
CA PHE A 134 2.81 -6.85 15.04
C PHE A 134 3.76 -7.87 15.66
N GLN A 135 3.65 -8.15 16.96
CA GLN A 135 4.52 -9.10 17.66
C GLN A 135 4.42 -10.51 17.08
N VAL A 136 3.18 -10.97 16.78
CA VAL A 136 2.94 -12.27 16.13
C VAL A 136 3.66 -12.34 14.78
N LEU A 137 3.54 -11.31 13.94
CA LEU A 137 4.15 -11.32 12.62
C LEU A 137 5.67 -11.15 12.70
N ALA A 138 6.18 -10.23 13.53
CA ALA A 138 7.62 -9.97 13.67
C ALA A 138 8.39 -11.23 14.08
N ALA A 139 7.83 -12.03 14.99
CA ALA A 139 8.44 -13.30 15.45
C ALA A 139 8.53 -14.36 14.33
N ARG A 140 7.65 -14.28 13.32
CA ARG A 140 7.53 -15.31 12.28
C ARG A 140 8.24 -14.94 10.97
N LEU A 141 8.24 -13.66 10.60
CA LEU A 141 8.60 -13.23 9.25
C LEU A 141 10.08 -13.08 9.00
N GLY A 142 10.90 -12.90 10.05
CA GLY A 142 12.35 -12.67 9.91
C GLY A 142 13.09 -13.76 9.13
N LYS A 143 12.71 -15.02 9.33
CA LYS A 143 13.32 -16.17 8.63
C LYS A 143 12.93 -16.28 7.14
N HIS A 144 11.92 -15.55 6.68
CA HIS A 144 11.43 -15.57 5.31
C HIS A 144 11.83 -14.34 4.49
N ASN A 145 12.61 -13.42 5.09
CA ASN A 145 12.92 -12.10 4.49
C ASN A 145 11.67 -11.31 4.09
N TRP A 146 10.59 -11.42 4.86
CA TRP A 146 9.38 -10.66 4.67
C TRP A 146 9.41 -9.40 5.53
N HIS A 147 8.65 -8.40 5.12
CA HIS A 147 8.40 -7.19 5.89
C HIS A 147 6.97 -7.16 6.42
N ILE A 148 6.71 -6.28 7.39
CA ILE A 148 5.37 -5.98 7.88
C ILE A 148 4.87 -4.72 7.20
N GLN A 149 3.72 -4.79 6.52
CA GLN A 149 3.05 -3.64 5.93
C GLN A 149 1.83 -3.25 6.75
N ILE A 150 1.71 -1.97 7.13
CA ILE A 150 0.68 -1.49 8.05
C ILE A 150 -0.14 -0.37 7.41
N PHE A 151 -1.46 -0.57 7.32
CA PHE A 151 -2.41 0.48 6.99
C PHE A 151 -3.06 0.99 8.28
N THR A 152 -2.77 2.22 8.66
CA THR A 152 -3.14 2.79 9.95
C THR A 152 -3.24 4.31 9.94
N THR A 153 -3.15 4.95 11.10
CA THR A 153 -3.12 6.41 11.30
C THR A 153 -1.96 6.81 12.19
N LEU A 154 -1.59 8.09 12.17
CA LEU A 154 -0.47 8.62 12.98
C LEU A 154 -0.59 8.29 14.48
N PRO A 155 -1.73 8.43 15.16
CA PRO A 155 -1.83 8.06 16.58
C PRO A 155 -1.50 6.59 16.86
N VAL A 156 -1.84 5.68 15.95
CA VAL A 156 -1.48 4.26 16.09
C VAL A 156 0.02 4.06 15.82
N ILE A 157 0.61 4.79 14.87
CA ILE A 157 2.07 4.75 14.64
C ILE A 157 2.82 5.13 15.91
N VAL A 158 2.42 6.20 16.59
CA VAL A 158 2.98 6.58 17.92
C VAL A 158 2.90 5.42 18.90
N GLY A 159 1.76 4.74 18.97
CA GLY A 159 1.56 3.57 19.85
C GLY A 159 2.34 2.31 19.44
N LEU A 160 2.95 2.30 18.25
CA LEU A 160 3.77 1.19 17.73
C LEU A 160 5.27 1.54 17.64
N LYS A 161 5.66 2.80 17.92
CA LYS A 161 7.00 3.32 17.64
C LYS A 161 8.11 2.44 18.20
N ASP A 162 8.02 2.06 19.47
CA ASP A 162 8.98 1.17 20.13
C ASP A 162 9.11 -0.20 19.45
N LEU A 163 7.99 -0.79 19.03
CA LEU A 163 8.01 -2.07 18.31
C LEU A 163 8.63 -1.95 16.91
N VAL A 164 8.43 -0.82 16.24
CA VAL A 164 9.01 -0.56 14.92
C VAL A 164 10.52 -0.31 15.04
N GLU A 165 10.95 0.44 16.05
CA GLU A 165 12.37 0.69 16.35
C GLU A 165 13.14 -0.61 16.63
N ASP A 166 12.52 -1.54 17.35
CA ASP A 166 13.10 -2.82 17.74
C ASP A 166 12.79 -3.96 16.73
N SER A 167 12.08 -3.67 15.63
CA SER A 167 11.64 -4.68 14.69
C SER A 167 12.81 -5.45 14.05
N PRO A 168 12.76 -6.80 14.05
CA PRO A 168 13.74 -7.63 13.34
C PRO A 168 13.51 -7.67 11.83
N VAL A 169 12.38 -7.12 11.35
CA VAL A 169 12.00 -7.08 9.94
C VAL A 169 11.68 -5.65 9.49
N PRO A 170 11.84 -5.31 8.20
CA PRO A 170 11.44 -4.01 7.71
C PRO A 170 9.95 -3.74 7.96
N VAL A 171 9.59 -2.49 8.22
CA VAL A 171 8.20 -2.04 8.39
C VAL A 171 7.85 -1.04 7.30
N VAL A 172 6.64 -1.14 6.75
CA VAL A 172 6.12 -0.27 5.70
C VAL A 172 4.80 0.33 6.14
N PHE A 173 4.69 1.65 6.17
CA PHE A 173 3.42 2.33 6.38
C PHE A 173 2.78 2.71 5.05
N ASP A 174 1.52 2.31 4.86
CA ASP A 174 0.73 2.65 3.68
C ASP A 174 0.28 4.12 3.70
N HIS A 175 0.10 4.72 2.52
CA HIS A 175 -0.65 5.94 2.30
C HIS A 175 -0.23 7.09 3.23
N PHE A 176 1.03 7.55 3.06
CA PHE A 176 1.61 8.64 3.87
C PHE A 176 1.53 8.42 5.40
N GLY A 177 1.45 7.16 5.86
CA GLY A 177 1.24 6.85 7.28
C GLY A 177 -0.15 7.19 7.80
N GLY A 178 -1.13 7.43 6.90
CA GLY A 178 -2.51 7.76 7.24
C GLY A 178 -2.69 9.15 7.87
N LEU A 179 -1.80 10.09 7.54
CA LEU A 179 -1.92 11.50 7.95
C LEU A 179 -3.20 12.17 7.39
N GLN A 180 -3.54 13.34 7.90
CA GLN A 180 -4.61 14.20 7.39
C GLN A 180 -4.01 15.54 7.00
N ALA A 181 -3.99 15.87 5.69
CA ALA A 181 -3.35 17.07 5.17
C ALA A 181 -3.92 18.37 5.77
N SER A 182 -5.24 18.39 6.06
CA SER A 182 -5.92 19.53 6.66
C SER A 182 -5.44 19.91 8.07
N LEU A 183 -4.73 19.02 8.77
CA LEU A 183 -4.19 19.26 10.11
C LEU A 183 -2.79 19.87 10.10
N GLY A 184 -2.18 20.02 8.91
CA GLY A 184 -0.84 20.61 8.79
C GLY A 184 0.30 19.69 9.25
N LEU A 185 1.55 20.17 9.07
CA LEU A 185 2.76 19.39 9.39
C LEU A 185 2.93 19.13 10.89
N GLU A 186 2.41 20.04 11.74
CA GLU A 186 2.50 19.93 13.20
C GLU A 186 1.47 18.96 13.81
N GLN A 187 0.76 18.18 12.97
CA GLN A 187 -0.22 17.22 13.46
C GLN A 187 0.44 16.15 14.34
N PRO A 188 -0.23 15.71 15.44
CA PRO A 188 0.33 14.74 16.36
C PRO A 188 0.72 13.42 15.67
N GLY A 189 1.94 12.94 15.93
CA GLY A 189 2.48 11.70 15.40
C GLY A 189 3.17 11.82 14.05
N PHE A 190 3.14 12.97 13.37
CA PHE A 190 3.85 13.12 12.10
C PHE A 190 5.38 13.21 12.31
N GLU A 191 5.82 13.89 13.38
CA GLU A 191 7.23 13.91 13.77
C GLU A 191 7.74 12.50 14.12
N ASP A 192 6.95 11.70 14.85
CA ASP A 192 7.31 10.30 15.14
C ASP A 192 7.48 9.46 13.88
N LEU A 193 6.61 9.66 12.88
CA LEU A 193 6.76 9.01 11.58
C LEU A 193 8.03 9.45 10.86
N LEU A 194 8.35 10.76 10.88
CA LEU A 194 9.60 11.29 10.30
C LEU A 194 10.83 10.69 10.97
N ASP A 195 10.85 10.56 12.31
CA ASP A 195 11.94 9.92 13.06
C ASP A 195 12.16 8.46 12.63
N LEU A 196 11.09 7.68 12.51
CA LEU A 196 11.15 6.29 12.06
C LEU A 196 11.69 6.17 10.62
N VAL A 197 11.34 7.11 9.74
CA VAL A 197 11.85 7.18 8.37
C VAL A 197 13.32 7.61 8.37
N ALA A 198 13.67 8.67 9.10
CA ALA A 198 15.02 9.21 9.17
C ALA A 198 16.02 8.19 9.73
N SER A 199 15.64 7.45 10.77
CA SER A 199 16.45 6.37 11.35
C SER A 199 16.56 5.13 10.47
N GLY A 200 15.78 5.06 9.37
CA GLY A 200 15.77 3.92 8.46
C GLY A 200 14.97 2.71 8.96
N LYS A 201 14.20 2.87 10.04
CA LYS A 201 13.40 1.78 10.64
C LYS A 201 12.09 1.52 9.89
N ALA A 202 11.54 2.53 9.22
CA ALA A 202 10.31 2.40 8.47
C ALA A 202 10.43 2.90 7.03
N TYR A 203 9.70 2.24 6.13
CA TYR A 203 9.36 2.75 4.80
C TYR A 203 7.99 3.42 4.85
N VAL A 204 7.78 4.40 3.97
CA VAL A 204 6.45 5.01 3.75
C VAL A 204 6.11 4.98 2.27
N LYS A 205 4.87 4.60 1.95
CA LYS A 205 4.34 4.68 0.58
C LYS A 205 3.69 6.05 0.35
N LEU A 206 4.21 6.80 -0.61
CA LEU A 206 3.54 7.96 -1.19
C LEU A 206 2.47 7.43 -2.15
N SER A 207 1.30 7.15 -1.63
CA SER A 207 0.20 6.50 -2.37
C SER A 207 -1.14 6.98 -1.86
N ALA A 208 -2.17 6.90 -2.69
CA ALA A 208 -3.55 7.22 -2.30
C ALA A 208 -3.70 8.59 -1.61
N ALA A 209 -3.19 9.66 -2.21
CA ALA A 209 -3.31 11.03 -1.68
C ALA A 209 -4.76 11.40 -1.33
N TYR A 210 -5.73 10.85 -2.06
CA TYR A 210 -7.17 11.02 -1.83
C TYR A 210 -7.68 10.45 -0.49
N ARG A 211 -6.90 9.62 0.20
CA ARG A 211 -7.20 9.14 1.57
C ARG A 211 -6.73 10.09 2.65
N CYS A 212 -5.81 11.00 2.28
CA CYS A 212 -5.14 11.92 3.21
C CYS A 212 -5.57 13.38 3.01
N SER A 213 -6.18 13.69 1.87
CA SER A 213 -6.61 15.03 1.48
C SER A 213 -8.00 15.02 0.83
N THR A 214 -8.71 16.15 0.94
CA THR A 214 -9.99 16.41 0.26
C THR A 214 -9.86 17.37 -0.93
N GLN A 215 -8.63 17.81 -1.26
CA GLN A 215 -8.36 18.80 -2.32
C GLN A 215 -8.19 18.15 -3.70
N ALA A 216 -9.20 17.34 -4.11
CA ALA A 216 -9.21 16.76 -5.45
C ALA A 216 -9.20 17.85 -6.55
N PRO A 217 -8.65 17.56 -7.73
CA PRO A 217 -8.05 16.31 -8.16
C PRO A 217 -6.53 16.22 -7.94
N ASP A 218 -5.87 17.30 -7.53
CA ASP A 218 -4.40 17.39 -7.43
C ASP A 218 -3.88 17.06 -6.04
N TYR A 219 -4.71 17.18 -5.00
CA TYR A 219 -4.31 16.98 -3.60
C TYR A 219 -3.04 17.77 -3.26
N ALA A 220 -2.99 19.04 -3.67
CA ALA A 220 -1.78 19.87 -3.59
C ALA A 220 -1.27 20.10 -2.17
N ASP A 221 -2.16 20.01 -1.18
CA ASP A 221 -1.86 20.10 0.25
C ASP A 221 -1.06 18.89 0.80
N ILE A 222 -0.89 17.82 0.01
CA ILE A 222 -0.02 16.68 0.33
C ILE A 222 1.46 16.99 0.06
N ALA A 223 1.77 17.94 -0.83
CA ALA A 223 3.14 18.20 -1.26
C ALA A 223 4.12 18.53 -0.10
N PRO A 224 3.77 19.33 0.93
CA PRO A 224 4.66 19.57 2.07
C PRO A 224 5.03 18.28 2.81
N PHE A 225 4.08 17.36 2.97
CA PHE A 225 4.29 16.08 3.66
C PHE A 225 5.16 15.13 2.83
N ALA A 226 4.91 15.04 1.52
CA ALA A 226 5.74 14.26 0.61
C ALA A 226 7.20 14.72 0.67
N ARG A 227 7.44 16.04 0.59
CA ARG A 227 8.78 16.63 0.68
C ARG A 227 9.44 16.36 2.03
N ALA A 228 8.72 16.49 3.14
CA ALA A 228 9.25 16.21 4.47
C ALA A 228 9.67 14.73 4.62
N LEU A 229 8.84 13.78 4.15
CA LEU A 229 9.15 12.37 4.16
C LEU A 229 10.36 12.02 3.29
N ILE A 230 10.43 12.57 2.07
CA ILE A 230 11.57 12.37 1.16
C ILE A 230 12.85 12.95 1.77
N ALA A 231 12.79 14.17 2.33
CA ALA A 231 13.92 14.83 2.98
C ALA A 231 14.41 14.07 4.22
N ALA A 232 13.50 13.44 4.98
CA ALA A 232 13.87 12.63 6.13
C ALA A 232 14.75 11.44 5.72
N ASN A 233 14.35 10.67 4.69
CA ASN A 233 15.19 9.60 4.14
C ASN A 233 14.63 9.07 2.81
N ALA A 234 15.13 9.57 1.68
CA ALA A 234 14.71 9.14 0.35
C ALA A 234 14.89 7.63 0.09
N ASN A 235 15.77 6.93 0.84
CA ASN A 235 15.96 5.47 0.71
C ASN A 235 14.87 4.65 1.42
N ARG A 236 13.90 5.31 2.04
CA ARG A 236 12.77 4.68 2.76
C ARG A 236 11.42 5.08 2.18
N ILE A 237 11.41 5.67 1.00
CA ILE A 237 10.19 6.12 0.33
C ILE A 237 9.87 5.19 -0.84
N LEU A 238 8.59 4.82 -0.94
CA LEU A 238 8.03 4.03 -2.02
C LEU A 238 6.88 4.83 -2.67
N TRP A 239 6.55 4.51 -3.92
CA TRP A 239 5.40 5.09 -4.60
C TRP A 239 4.40 3.99 -4.97
N GLY A 240 3.10 4.34 -5.08
CA GLY A 240 2.06 3.43 -5.55
C GLY A 240 0.74 4.13 -5.84
N THR A 241 -0.05 3.55 -6.73
CA THR A 241 -1.36 4.08 -7.15
C THR A 241 -2.45 3.88 -6.09
N ASP A 242 -2.48 2.76 -5.42
CA ASP A 242 -3.63 2.19 -4.70
C ASP A 242 -4.75 1.75 -5.68
N TRP A 243 -4.38 1.49 -6.96
CA TRP A 243 -5.33 0.97 -7.95
C TRP A 243 -6.00 -0.33 -7.44
N PRO A 244 -7.29 -0.52 -7.64
CA PRO A 244 -8.27 0.27 -8.39
C PRO A 244 -9.02 1.30 -7.53
N HIS A 245 -8.44 1.81 -6.46
CA HIS A 245 -8.96 2.86 -5.58
C HIS A 245 -10.22 2.48 -4.80
N PRO A 246 -10.19 1.35 -4.06
CA PRO A 246 -11.36 0.92 -3.31
C PRO A 246 -11.70 1.92 -2.21
N THR A 247 -12.99 2.10 -1.94
CA THR A 247 -13.43 2.94 -0.82
C THR A 247 -12.97 2.39 0.53
N GLY A 248 -12.82 1.07 0.63
CA GLY A 248 -12.36 0.38 1.84
C GLY A 248 -13.45 0.18 2.90
N VAL A 249 -14.63 0.76 2.68
CA VAL A 249 -15.76 0.73 3.62
C VAL A 249 -17.09 0.72 2.88
N THR A 250 -18.13 0.20 3.54
CA THR A 250 -19.50 0.33 3.04
C THR A 250 -20.07 1.69 3.40
N PRO A 251 -20.61 2.45 2.43
CA PRO A 251 -21.29 3.72 2.72
C PRO A 251 -22.46 3.54 3.69
N PRO A 252 -22.79 4.57 4.49
CA PRO A 252 -23.94 4.53 5.39
C PRO A 252 -25.23 4.14 4.66
N GLY A 253 -26.04 3.30 5.26
CA GLY A 253 -27.32 2.82 4.74
C GLY A 253 -27.24 1.70 3.71
N ARG A 254 -26.02 1.23 3.35
CA ARG A 254 -25.81 0.06 2.47
C ARG A 254 -25.38 -1.17 3.24
N LYS A 255 -25.56 -2.36 2.65
CA LYS A 255 -25.06 -3.63 3.18
C LYS A 255 -23.64 -3.89 2.65
N ALA A 256 -22.80 -4.52 3.44
CA ALA A 256 -21.44 -4.90 3.04
C ALA A 256 -21.41 -5.83 1.80
N THR A 257 -22.53 -6.50 1.51
CA THR A 257 -22.68 -7.38 0.33
C THR A 257 -23.07 -6.65 -0.95
N GLU A 258 -23.43 -5.37 -0.86
CA GLU A 258 -23.74 -4.55 -2.02
C GLU A 258 -22.46 -3.98 -2.62
N VAL A 259 -22.34 -4.03 -3.95
CA VAL A 259 -21.15 -3.53 -4.64
C VAL A 259 -20.99 -2.03 -4.40
N THR A 260 -19.83 -1.66 -3.87
CA THR A 260 -19.44 -0.26 -3.64
C THR A 260 -18.53 0.19 -4.79
N PRO A 261 -18.88 1.31 -5.48
CA PRO A 261 -18.05 1.84 -6.56
C PRO A 261 -16.66 2.21 -6.09
N MET A 262 -15.66 2.08 -6.98
CA MET A 262 -14.32 2.59 -6.79
C MET A 262 -14.29 4.13 -6.86
N HIS A 263 -13.30 4.74 -6.21
CA HIS A 263 -13.01 6.15 -6.46
C HIS A 263 -12.50 6.32 -7.89
N ARG A 264 -12.91 7.42 -8.53
CA ARG A 264 -12.42 7.80 -9.86
C ARG A 264 -11.17 8.66 -9.68
N ILE A 265 -10.03 8.05 -9.77
CA ILE A 265 -8.72 8.69 -9.61
C ILE A 265 -8.00 8.70 -10.96
N ASP A 266 -7.28 9.77 -11.24
CA ASP A 266 -6.40 9.90 -12.38
C ASP A 266 -4.96 9.60 -11.94
N ASP A 267 -4.52 8.37 -12.18
CA ASP A 267 -3.21 7.89 -11.73
C ASP A 267 -2.04 8.61 -12.42
N GLY A 268 -2.19 8.97 -13.69
CA GLY A 268 -1.19 9.76 -14.41
C GLY A 268 -1.03 11.14 -13.80
N ARG A 269 -2.16 11.77 -13.38
CA ARG A 269 -2.13 13.05 -12.68
C ARG A 269 -1.46 12.94 -11.32
N LEU A 270 -1.71 11.86 -10.57
CA LEU A 270 -1.04 11.62 -9.29
C LEU A 270 0.45 11.33 -9.46
N LEU A 271 0.84 10.54 -10.46
CA LEU A 271 2.25 10.28 -10.75
C LEU A 271 2.98 11.58 -11.15
N ASN A 272 2.33 12.45 -11.90
CA ASN A 272 2.87 13.75 -12.31
C ASN A 272 3.10 14.73 -11.14
N GLN A 273 2.62 14.43 -9.93
CA GLN A 273 2.96 15.21 -8.73
C GLN A 273 4.39 14.92 -8.24
N LEU A 274 4.94 13.74 -8.56
CA LEU A 274 6.26 13.33 -8.03
C LEU A 274 7.39 14.30 -8.38
N PRO A 275 7.53 14.86 -9.61
CA PRO A 275 8.53 15.87 -9.91
C PRO A 275 8.36 17.21 -9.15
N PHE A 276 7.14 17.52 -8.69
CA PHE A 276 6.89 18.69 -7.83
C PHE A 276 7.28 18.43 -6.37
N TRP A 277 7.17 17.18 -5.92
CA TRP A 277 7.60 16.77 -4.59
C TRP A 277 9.12 16.64 -4.54
N GLU A 278 9.73 16.09 -5.60
CA GLU A 278 11.15 15.83 -5.71
C GLU A 278 11.66 16.12 -7.14
N PRO A 279 12.33 17.26 -7.32
CA PRO A 279 12.87 17.66 -8.63
C PRO A 279 14.05 16.81 -9.11
N ASP A 280 14.84 16.20 -8.20
CA ASP A 280 16.00 15.40 -8.57
C ASP A 280 15.59 14.04 -9.17
N ALA A 281 15.97 13.80 -10.42
CA ALA A 281 15.63 12.56 -11.12
C ALA A 281 16.29 11.31 -10.50
N GLY A 282 17.47 11.46 -9.89
CA GLY A 282 18.15 10.37 -9.20
C GLY A 282 17.41 9.96 -7.92
N VAL A 283 16.85 10.93 -7.19
CA VAL A 283 16.01 10.65 -6.02
C VAL A 283 14.68 10.02 -6.44
N ARG A 284 14.03 10.52 -7.51
CA ARG A 284 12.82 9.87 -8.06
C ARG A 284 13.08 8.43 -8.49
N ARG A 285 14.27 8.15 -9.08
CA ARG A 285 14.66 6.77 -9.40
C ARG A 285 14.75 5.90 -8.14
N LYS A 286 15.31 6.39 -7.04
CA LYS A 286 15.31 5.65 -5.76
C LYS A 286 13.89 5.30 -5.33
N ILE A 287 12.97 6.27 -5.36
CA ILE A 287 11.57 6.10 -4.94
C ILE A 287 10.83 5.09 -5.83
N LEU A 288 11.01 5.20 -7.15
CA LEU A 288 10.27 4.38 -8.13
C LEU A 288 10.92 3.02 -8.41
N VAL A 289 12.24 2.87 -8.21
CA VAL A 289 12.97 1.66 -8.63
C VAL A 289 13.76 1.03 -7.52
N ASP A 290 14.76 1.75 -6.98
CA ASP A 290 15.83 1.12 -6.20
C ASP A 290 15.32 0.63 -4.84
N ASN A 291 14.49 1.41 -4.16
CA ASN A 291 13.90 1.05 -2.86
C ASN A 291 12.96 -0.15 -2.99
N ALA A 292 12.15 -0.18 -4.05
CA ALA A 292 11.27 -1.30 -4.33
C ALA A 292 12.07 -2.57 -4.65
N ALA A 293 13.13 -2.45 -5.45
CA ALA A 293 14.00 -3.56 -5.79
C ALA A 293 14.65 -4.17 -4.54
N LEU A 294 15.14 -3.32 -3.63
CA LEU A 294 15.77 -3.75 -2.39
C LEU A 294 14.77 -4.42 -1.45
N LEU A 295 13.61 -3.79 -1.23
CA LEU A 295 12.63 -4.27 -0.24
C LEU A 295 11.91 -5.55 -0.69
N TYR A 296 11.53 -5.63 -1.96
CA TYR A 296 10.71 -6.73 -2.48
C TYR A 296 11.53 -7.79 -3.24
N GLY A 297 12.84 -7.58 -3.43
CA GLY A 297 13.72 -8.55 -4.10
C GLY A 297 13.39 -8.73 -5.59
N PHE A 298 13.32 -7.62 -6.34
CA PHE A 298 13.20 -7.67 -7.79
C PHE A 298 14.56 -7.85 -8.48
#